data_c8d4f6f1b2182fdce869db7700387863
#
_entry.id   c8d4f6f1b2182fdce869db7700387863
#
_cell.length_a   1.000
_cell.length_b   1.000
_cell.length_c   1.000
_cell.angle_alpha   90.00
_cell.angle_beta   90.00
_cell.angle_gamma   90.00
#
_symmetry.space_group_name_H-M   'P 1'
#
loop_
_entity.id
_entity.type
_entity.pdbx_description
1 polymer ?
#
loop_
_entity_poly.entity_id
_entity_poly.type
_entity_poly.pdbx_seq_one_letter_code
_entity_poly.pdbx_strand_id
1 'polypeptide(L)'
;ETDLKQGDEFIKNTDFDKAKDSYLSARKLATQLASFYSDLNTAFIGVDARIPIEMQKKGKETLRILSISNSRLASFYIKNEKPDVAVPLLIENIRIMSPDSTEGKEAYEILRQLGFVETRYKG
;
A
#
# COMPACT_ATOMS: atom_id res chain seq x y z
N GLU A 1 -8.33 2.15 8.04
CA GLU A 1 -8.26 0.86 8.75
C GLU A 1 -9.58 0.10 8.79
N THR A 2 -10.71 0.82 8.96
CA THR A 2 -12.02 0.17 8.99
C THR A 2 -12.27 -0.65 7.73
N ASP A 3 -11.94 -0.11 6.55
CA ASP A 3 -12.10 -0.83 5.28
C ASP A 3 -11.17 -2.03 5.19
N LEU A 4 -9.95 -1.96 5.74
CA LEU A 4 -9.05 -3.10 5.79
C LEU A 4 -9.62 -4.21 6.66
N LYS A 5 -10.13 -3.86 7.84
CA LYS A 5 -10.75 -4.83 8.76
C LYS A 5 -11.97 -5.48 8.13
N GLN A 6 -12.81 -4.70 7.44
CA GLN A 6 -13.97 -5.21 6.73
C GLN A 6 -13.56 -6.15 5.61
N GLY A 7 -12.52 -5.79 4.84
CA GLY A 7 -11.99 -6.65 3.79
C GLY A 7 -11.50 -7.99 4.34
N ASP A 8 -10.75 -7.96 5.44
CA ASP A 8 -10.25 -9.17 6.08
C ASP A 8 -11.40 -10.04 6.63
N GLU A 9 -12.45 -9.42 7.17
CA GLU A 9 -13.65 -10.14 7.58
C GLU A 9 -14.35 -10.82 6.40
N PHE A 10 -14.47 -10.13 5.27
CA PHE A 10 -15.06 -10.72 4.06
C PHE A 10 -14.25 -11.90 3.53
N ILE A 11 -12.92 -11.84 3.63
CA ILE A 11 -12.05 -12.98 3.27
C ILE A 11 -12.32 -14.17 4.19
N LYS A 12 -12.42 -13.94 5.49
CA LYS A 12 -12.78 -14.99 6.47
C LYS A 12 -14.09 -15.66 6.12
N ASN A 13 -15.08 -14.88 5.66
CA ASN A 13 -16.40 -15.35 5.31
C ASN A 13 -16.53 -15.79 3.84
N THR A 14 -15.39 -15.91 3.13
CA THR A 14 -15.32 -16.30 1.72
C THR A 14 -16.07 -15.35 0.77
N ASP A 15 -16.26 -14.08 1.17
CA ASP A 15 -16.89 -13.06 0.32
C ASP A 15 -15.80 -12.21 -0.33
N PHE A 16 -15.19 -12.76 -1.40
CA PHE A 16 -14.01 -12.17 -2.03
C PHE A 16 -14.31 -10.88 -2.79
N ASP A 17 -15.48 -10.75 -3.41
CA ASP A 17 -15.85 -9.53 -4.15
C ASP A 17 -16.01 -8.33 -3.21
N LYS A 18 -16.69 -8.54 -2.08
CA LYS A 18 -16.84 -7.49 -1.06
C LYS A 18 -15.49 -7.15 -0.42
N ALA A 19 -14.62 -8.14 -0.21
CA ALA A 19 -13.27 -7.92 0.29
C ALA A 19 -12.49 -7.01 -0.65
N LYS A 20 -12.54 -7.29 -1.95
CA LYS A 20 -11.89 -6.46 -2.97
C LYS A 20 -12.38 -5.01 -2.89
N ASP A 21 -13.68 -4.80 -2.83
CA ASP A 21 -14.25 -3.46 -2.77
C ASP A 21 -13.82 -2.70 -1.52
N SER A 22 -13.75 -3.38 -0.37
CA SER A 22 -13.27 -2.78 0.88
C SER A 22 -11.78 -2.39 0.80
N TYR A 23 -10.95 -3.24 0.20
CA TYR A 23 -9.53 -2.92 0.00
C TYR A 23 -9.33 -1.77 -0.99
N LEU A 24 -10.14 -1.69 -2.04
CA LEU A 24 -10.10 -0.56 -2.97
C LEU A 24 -10.48 0.75 -2.29
N SER A 25 -11.50 0.73 -1.42
CA SER A 25 -11.91 1.90 -0.64
C SER A 25 -10.80 2.32 0.33
N ALA A 26 -10.19 1.37 1.04
CA ALA A 26 -9.08 1.65 1.95
C ALA A 26 -7.90 2.28 1.19
N ARG A 27 -7.56 1.74 0.03
CA ARG A 27 -6.49 2.26 -0.81
C ARG A 27 -6.75 3.68 -1.26
N LYS A 28 -7.98 3.96 -1.72
CA LYS A 28 -8.38 5.30 -2.18
C LYS A 28 -8.26 6.31 -1.06
N LEU A 29 -8.80 5.99 0.12
CA LEU A 29 -8.74 6.88 1.27
C LEU A 29 -7.30 7.12 1.73
N ALA A 30 -6.49 6.06 1.80
CA ALA A 30 -5.09 6.19 2.20
C ALA A 30 -4.30 7.06 1.22
N THR A 31 -4.54 6.93 -0.09
CA THR A 31 -3.90 7.77 -1.10
C THR A 31 -4.27 9.24 -0.90
N GLN A 32 -5.54 9.54 -0.64
CA GLN A 32 -6.01 10.91 -0.40
C GLN A 32 -5.39 11.48 0.87
N LEU A 33 -5.36 10.71 1.96
CA LEU A 33 -4.78 11.16 3.24
C LEU A 33 -3.27 11.38 3.14
N ALA A 34 -2.55 10.50 2.44
CA ALA A 34 -1.12 10.66 2.24
C ALA A 34 -0.80 11.98 1.51
N SER A 35 -1.56 12.31 0.48
CA SER A 35 -1.44 13.57 -0.23
C SER A 35 -1.73 14.77 0.67
N PHE A 36 -2.80 14.68 1.46
CA PHE A 36 -3.20 15.71 2.41
C PHE A 36 -2.10 15.99 3.45
N TYR A 37 -1.54 14.94 4.05
CA TYR A 37 -0.47 15.11 5.05
C TYR A 37 0.81 15.65 4.42
N SER A 38 1.13 15.25 3.20
CA SER A 38 2.26 15.79 2.46
C SER A 38 2.10 17.29 2.19
N ASP A 39 0.92 17.71 1.78
CA ASP A 39 0.61 19.12 1.51
C ASP A 39 0.71 19.96 2.77
N LEU A 40 0.16 19.48 3.90
CA LEU A 40 0.27 20.17 5.19
C LEU A 40 1.72 20.25 5.66
N ASN A 41 2.49 19.20 5.50
CA ASN A 41 3.91 19.21 5.83
C ASN A 41 4.65 20.31 5.05
N THR A 42 4.42 20.38 3.74
CA THR A 42 5.05 21.38 2.88
C THR A 42 4.63 22.79 3.28
N ALA A 43 3.34 22.99 3.59
CA ALA A 43 2.80 24.32 3.92
C ALA A 43 3.41 24.89 5.21
N PHE A 44 3.71 24.04 6.19
CA PHE A 44 4.17 24.47 7.51
C PHE A 44 5.67 24.35 7.74
N ILE A 45 6.44 23.86 6.79
CA ILE A 45 7.90 23.85 6.89
C ILE A 45 8.40 25.29 7.04
N GLY A 46 9.19 25.51 8.11
CA GLY A 46 9.73 26.84 8.40
C GLY A 46 8.77 27.78 9.13
N VAL A 47 7.53 27.34 9.38
CA VAL A 47 6.51 28.15 10.08
C VAL A 47 6.33 27.66 11.52
N ASP A 48 6.02 26.38 11.70
CA ASP A 48 5.89 25.75 13.01
C ASP A 48 6.36 24.31 12.91
N ALA A 49 7.53 24.02 13.48
CA ALA A 49 8.17 22.72 13.36
C ALA A 49 7.35 21.55 13.92
N ARG A 50 6.44 21.81 14.84
CA ARG A 50 5.59 20.77 15.45
C ARG A 50 4.63 20.15 14.45
N ILE A 51 4.15 20.95 13.48
CA ILE A 51 3.17 20.49 12.50
C ILE A 51 3.80 19.54 11.47
N PRO A 52 4.95 19.85 10.83
CA PRO A 52 5.64 18.89 9.98
C PRO A 52 5.97 17.57 10.69
N ILE A 53 6.40 17.61 11.94
CA ILE A 53 6.70 16.40 12.71
C ILE A 53 5.45 15.52 12.83
N GLU A 54 4.31 16.10 13.17
CA GLU A 54 3.05 15.38 13.26
C GLU A 54 2.61 14.83 11.89
N MET A 55 2.71 15.64 10.83
CA MET A 55 2.28 15.25 9.49
C MET A 55 3.15 14.13 8.92
N GLN A 56 4.46 14.15 9.19
CA GLN A 56 5.35 13.08 8.77
C GLN A 56 4.99 11.76 9.44
N LYS A 57 4.68 11.79 10.74
CA LYS A 57 4.26 10.60 11.47
C LYS A 57 2.96 10.04 10.94
N LYS A 58 1.94 10.88 10.76
CA LYS A 58 0.63 10.47 10.21
C LYS A 58 0.76 9.99 8.78
N GLY A 59 1.61 10.63 7.99
CA GLY A 59 1.89 10.23 6.62
C GLY A 59 2.49 8.81 6.54
N LYS A 60 3.44 8.50 7.42
CA LYS A 60 4.04 7.15 7.47
C LYS A 60 3.00 6.08 7.84
N GLU A 61 2.15 6.37 8.81
CA GLU A 61 1.08 5.45 9.20
C GLU A 61 0.10 5.21 8.04
N THR A 62 -0.22 6.28 7.31
CA THR A 62 -1.11 6.21 6.15
C THR A 62 -0.49 5.42 5.00
N LEU A 63 0.80 5.60 4.72
CA LEU A 63 1.50 4.83 3.70
C LEU A 63 1.56 3.34 4.05
N ARG A 64 1.66 3.01 5.34
CA ARG A 64 1.59 1.62 5.78
C ARG A 64 0.22 1.02 5.44
N ILE A 65 -0.86 1.74 5.70
CA ILE A 65 -2.24 1.30 5.36
C ILE A 65 -2.36 1.11 3.84
N LEU A 66 -1.83 2.05 3.06
CA LEU A 66 -1.83 1.94 1.61
C LEU A 66 -1.07 0.70 1.15
N SER A 67 0.10 0.43 1.74
CA SER A 67 0.90 -0.75 1.43
C SER A 67 0.14 -2.05 1.74
N ILE A 68 -0.52 -2.12 2.89
CA ILE A 68 -1.33 -3.29 3.26
C ILE A 68 -2.48 -3.48 2.26
N SER A 69 -3.17 -2.42 1.90
CA SER A 69 -4.26 -2.46 0.91
C SER A 69 -3.75 -2.98 -0.43
N ASN A 70 -2.61 -2.48 -0.89
CA ASN A 70 -1.98 -2.93 -2.13
C ASN A 70 -1.62 -4.41 -2.08
N SER A 71 -1.08 -4.88 -0.95
CA SER A 71 -0.70 -6.28 -0.79
C SER A 71 -1.93 -7.21 -0.82
N ARG A 72 -3.01 -6.82 -0.14
CA ARG A 72 -4.28 -7.57 -0.16
C ARG A 72 -4.85 -7.66 -1.56
N LEU A 73 -4.89 -6.52 -2.27
CA LEU A 73 -5.41 -6.46 -3.64
C LEU A 73 -4.52 -7.25 -4.60
N ALA A 74 -3.20 -7.13 -4.49
CA ALA A 74 -2.27 -7.89 -5.32
C ALA A 74 -2.51 -9.38 -5.16
N SER A 75 -2.64 -9.87 -3.92
CA SER A 75 -2.94 -11.28 -3.64
C SER A 75 -4.26 -11.70 -4.27
N PHE A 76 -5.28 -10.85 -4.17
CA PHE A 76 -6.58 -11.12 -4.78
C PHE A 76 -6.48 -11.31 -6.29
N TYR A 77 -5.80 -10.38 -6.97
CA TYR A 77 -5.66 -10.44 -8.43
C TYR A 77 -4.79 -11.62 -8.88
N ILE A 78 -3.73 -11.95 -8.15
CA ILE A 78 -2.90 -13.11 -8.45
C ILE A 78 -3.72 -14.41 -8.35
N LYS A 79 -4.51 -14.54 -7.29
CA LYS A 79 -5.38 -15.73 -7.09
C LYS A 79 -6.47 -15.84 -8.16
N ASN A 80 -6.88 -14.72 -8.73
CA ASN A 80 -7.91 -14.69 -9.77
C ASN A 80 -7.30 -14.68 -11.19
N GLU A 81 -6.06 -15.09 -11.32
CA GLU A 81 -5.35 -15.23 -12.60
C GLU A 81 -5.22 -13.91 -13.37
N LYS A 82 -5.07 -12.80 -12.63
CA LYS A 82 -4.85 -11.46 -13.19
C LYS A 82 -3.57 -10.85 -12.62
N PRO A 83 -2.41 -11.49 -12.82
CA PRO A 83 -1.16 -10.98 -12.26
C PRO A 83 -0.74 -9.62 -12.82
N ASP A 84 -1.14 -9.30 -14.04
CA ASP A 84 -0.87 -8.01 -14.66
C ASP A 84 -1.49 -6.85 -13.89
N VAL A 85 -2.66 -7.05 -13.28
CA VAL A 85 -3.33 -6.03 -12.46
C VAL A 85 -2.61 -5.86 -11.12
N ALA A 86 -1.97 -6.91 -10.61
CA ALA A 86 -1.20 -6.86 -9.37
C ALA A 86 0.10 -6.07 -9.50
N VAL A 87 0.71 -6.04 -10.70
CA VAL A 87 2.03 -5.43 -10.92
C VAL A 87 2.10 -3.96 -10.50
N PRO A 88 1.19 -3.07 -10.92
CA PRO A 88 1.24 -1.67 -10.48
C PRO A 88 1.13 -1.51 -8.96
N LEU A 89 0.36 -2.36 -8.30
CA LEU A 89 0.20 -2.33 -6.84
C LEU A 89 1.49 -2.72 -6.12
N LEU A 90 2.18 -3.73 -6.64
CA LEU A 90 3.47 -4.18 -6.09
C LEU A 90 4.55 -3.11 -6.31
N ILE A 91 4.58 -2.48 -7.50
CA ILE A 91 5.52 -1.40 -7.79
C ILE A 91 5.28 -0.21 -6.87
N GLU A 92 4.01 0.15 -6.63
CA GLU A 92 3.68 1.23 -5.69
C GLU A 92 4.21 0.92 -4.29
N ASN A 93 4.08 -0.32 -3.81
CA ASN A 93 4.63 -0.71 -2.51
C ASN A 93 6.14 -0.52 -2.42
N ILE A 94 6.86 -0.85 -3.48
CA ILE A 94 8.31 -0.63 -3.52
C ILE A 94 8.63 0.86 -3.42
N ARG A 95 7.88 1.70 -4.12
CA ARG A 95 8.11 3.14 -4.12
C ARG A 95 7.77 3.79 -2.77
N ILE A 96 6.61 3.47 -2.19
CA ILE A 96 6.14 4.15 -0.97
C ILE A 96 6.82 3.65 0.30
N MET A 97 7.23 2.38 0.33
CA MET A 97 7.85 1.78 1.52
C MET A 97 9.37 1.68 1.40
N SER A 98 9.93 1.99 0.25
CA SER A 98 11.31 1.86 -0.18
C SER A 98 11.72 0.42 -0.52
N PRO A 99 12.68 0.25 -1.47
CA PRO A 99 13.15 -1.10 -1.85
C PRO A 99 13.78 -1.90 -0.71
N ASP A 100 14.38 -1.23 0.27
CA ASP A 100 15.06 -1.87 1.40
C ASP A 100 14.12 -2.26 2.53
N SER A 101 12.88 -1.79 2.52
CA SER A 101 11.88 -2.16 3.53
C SER A 101 11.46 -3.62 3.36
N THR A 102 10.90 -4.20 4.43
CA THR A 102 10.31 -5.54 4.36
C THR A 102 9.23 -5.61 3.28
N GLU A 103 8.35 -4.61 3.24
CA GLU A 103 7.25 -4.53 2.27
C GLU A 103 7.78 -4.40 0.84
N GLY A 104 8.81 -3.57 0.62
CA GLY A 104 9.43 -3.40 -0.69
C GLY A 104 10.11 -4.68 -1.18
N LYS A 105 10.85 -5.34 -0.30
CA LYS A 105 11.51 -6.61 -0.63
C LYS A 105 10.50 -7.70 -0.97
N GLU A 106 9.44 -7.82 -0.18
CA GLU A 106 8.36 -8.78 -0.44
C GLU A 106 7.68 -8.52 -1.78
N ALA A 107 7.36 -7.27 -2.07
CA ALA A 107 6.73 -6.89 -3.34
C ALA A 107 7.63 -7.22 -4.53
N TYR A 108 8.92 -6.92 -4.43
CA TYR A 108 9.87 -7.24 -5.48
C TYR A 108 9.99 -8.76 -5.70
N GLU A 109 10.04 -9.53 -4.63
CA GLU A 109 10.13 -10.99 -4.72
C GLU A 109 8.89 -11.60 -5.38
N ILE A 110 7.70 -11.04 -5.10
CA ILE A 110 6.47 -11.48 -5.77
C ILE A 110 6.56 -11.19 -7.28
N LEU A 111 7.05 -10.02 -7.68
CA LEU A 111 7.26 -9.68 -9.08
C LEU A 111 8.23 -10.68 -9.76
N ARG A 112 9.26 -11.09 -9.04
CA ARG A 112 10.22 -12.06 -9.54
C ARG A 112 9.57 -13.44 -9.70
N GLN A 113 8.82 -13.89 -8.72
CA GLN A 113 8.09 -15.16 -8.76
C GLN A 113 7.06 -15.20 -9.90
N LEU A 114 6.44 -14.06 -10.19
CA LEU A 114 5.49 -13.94 -11.30
C LEU A 114 6.18 -13.88 -12.67
N GLY A 115 7.49 -13.72 -12.70
CA GLY A 115 8.27 -13.69 -13.94
C GLY A 115 8.39 -12.31 -14.61
N PHE A 116 7.96 -11.25 -13.94
CA PHE A 116 8.09 -9.89 -14.49
C PHE A 116 9.51 -9.32 -14.37
N VAL A 117 10.30 -9.81 -13.41
CA VAL A 117 11.69 -9.46 -13.23
C VAL A 117 12.50 -10.72 -12.94
N GLU A 118 13.79 -10.71 -13.25
CA GLU A 118 14.66 -11.88 -13.06
C GLU A 118 15.74 -11.65 -12.01
N THR A 119 16.26 -10.43 -11.93
CA THR A 119 17.37 -10.10 -11.05
C THR A 119 16.93 -10.11 -9.58
N ARG A 120 17.66 -10.85 -8.75
CA ARG A 120 17.43 -10.85 -7.31
C ARG A 120 17.95 -9.55 -6.69
N TYR A 121 17.17 -8.95 -5.82
CA TYR A 121 17.60 -7.81 -5.04
C TYR A 121 18.20 -8.31 -3.73
N LYS A 122 19.46 -7.97 -3.48
CA LYS A 122 20.20 -8.42 -2.30
C LYS A 122 20.31 -7.36 -1.21
N GLY A 123 19.78 -6.21 -1.46
CA GLY A 123 19.68 -4.98 -0.66
C GLY A 123 20.18 -4.89 0.73
#